data_e0b1b9bee7579b6329afaa9ae615b9ba
#
_entry.id   e0b1b9bee7579b6329afaa9ae615b9ba
#
_cell.length_a   1.000
_cell.length_b   1.000
_cell.length_c   1.000
_cell.angle_alpha   90.00
_cell.angle_beta   90.00
_cell.angle_gamma   90.00
#
_symmetry.space_group_name_H-M   'P 1'
#
loop_
_entity.id
_entity.type
_entity.pdbx_description
1 polymer ?
#
loop_
_entity_poly.entity_id
_entity_poly.type
_entity_poly.pdbx_seq_one_letter_code
_entity_poly.pdbx_strand_id
1 'polypeptide(L)'
;MTPGNVFLKMGDKETVVPLKLTNWGDTEVTSISYTFYYTDKQVSEGPFVLNFDQPLKDGETREVKIPIKPGQKLGKEELLFNITQVNGQYNEASAGYAYLTCCTVNKMPHKRVLVEDYAGMWCWHCPIGLVATDAIARMYPDDVVAVSVHKTDDISKVVSRLVYEGLIDRYAVTVPAVWVARDNKAAGFDITDAFKIEKSKVTYMNMEVDAEWDETGNNIRVKTQVEPCMLPDEGETFAIGYVMTASGLSDDKWRQEANYAEYSSDSYKDAPEEMKFYADAANYVEGWSQVKGMVYNHVAIESQGMDNGLEDSKMTDFRADEVKTHSTTFEGVNKYSVIRDRSKIEIAAVLFNTKAGKIENAARCSVRNHGTTGIRPNLVQEQKKPEGIYDMQGRKVNGKPTPGIYIVNGKKTVIR
;
A
#
# COMPACT_ATOMS: atom_id res chain seq x y z
N MET A 1 19.22 7.05 -1.74
CA MET A 1 18.08 7.52 -0.94
C MET A 1 18.13 6.75 0.37
N THR A 2 18.29 7.42 1.48
CA THR A 2 18.26 6.81 2.82
C THR A 2 16.81 6.45 3.11
N PRO A 3 16.48 5.25 3.64
CA PRO A 3 15.12 4.96 4.03
C PRO A 3 14.72 5.94 5.14
N GLY A 4 13.68 6.75 4.93
CA GLY A 4 13.23 7.72 5.92
C GLY A 4 12.73 7.04 7.21
N ASN A 5 12.13 5.86 7.09
CA ASN A 5 11.55 5.11 8.20
C ASN A 5 12.09 3.69 8.23
N VAL A 6 12.49 3.24 9.42
CA VAL A 6 13.03 1.90 9.67
C VAL A 6 12.17 1.21 10.71
N PHE A 7 11.58 0.07 10.37
CA PHE A 7 10.78 -0.72 11.31
C PHE A 7 11.65 -1.77 12.00
N LEU A 8 11.66 -1.73 13.31
CA LEU A 8 12.45 -2.58 14.19
C LEU A 8 11.50 -3.36 15.10
N LYS A 9 11.49 -4.70 15.00
CA LYS A 9 10.60 -5.51 15.82
C LYS A 9 11.13 -5.57 17.25
N MET A 10 10.28 -5.22 18.21
CA MET A 10 10.61 -5.28 19.64
C MET A 10 10.98 -6.72 20.03
N GLY A 11 12.05 -6.86 20.80
CA GLY A 11 12.59 -8.16 21.22
C GLY A 11 13.60 -8.79 20.25
N ASP A 12 13.76 -8.28 19.04
CA ASP A 12 14.86 -8.69 18.18
C ASP A 12 16.17 -8.13 18.73
N LYS A 13 17.26 -8.87 18.53
CA LYS A 13 18.60 -8.44 18.97
C LYS A 13 19.04 -7.19 18.20
N GLU A 14 18.83 -7.21 16.90
CA GLU A 14 19.14 -6.12 15.95
C GLU A 14 18.44 -6.38 14.63
N THR A 15 18.22 -5.32 13.87
CA THR A 15 17.73 -5.37 12.48
C THR A 15 18.77 -4.77 11.57
N VAL A 16 19.06 -5.43 10.46
CA VAL A 16 20.04 -4.95 9.47
C VAL A 16 19.34 -4.00 8.51
N VAL A 17 19.77 -2.75 8.51
CA VAL A 17 19.20 -1.67 7.72
C VAL A 17 20.12 -1.33 6.55
N PRO A 18 19.64 -1.34 5.30
CA PRO A 18 20.44 -0.92 4.16
C PRO A 18 20.55 0.60 4.10
N LEU A 19 21.77 1.11 4.09
CA LEU A 19 22.07 2.52 3.82
C LEU A 19 22.92 2.65 2.56
N LYS A 20 22.72 3.71 1.78
CA LYS A 20 23.56 4.02 0.62
C LYS A 20 24.63 5.02 1.01
N LEU A 21 25.88 4.63 0.84
CA LEU A 21 27.06 5.48 1.03
C LEU A 21 27.66 5.80 -0.32
N THR A 22 28.02 7.08 -0.55
CA THR A 22 28.74 7.54 -1.73
C THR A 22 30.07 8.12 -1.30
N ASN A 23 31.17 7.68 -1.94
CA ASN A 23 32.46 8.31 -1.78
C ASN A 23 32.55 9.51 -2.74
N TRP A 24 32.64 10.69 -2.18
CA TRP A 24 32.84 11.94 -2.94
C TRP A 24 34.28 12.47 -2.88
N GLY A 25 35.20 11.66 -2.32
CA GLY A 25 36.59 12.02 -2.18
C GLY A 25 37.49 11.19 -3.10
N ASP A 26 38.65 11.75 -3.48
CA ASP A 26 39.60 11.13 -4.38
C ASP A 26 40.29 9.88 -3.82
N THR A 27 40.16 9.62 -2.51
CA THR A 27 40.80 8.49 -1.84
C THR A 27 39.81 7.30 -1.75
N GLU A 28 40.26 6.10 -2.12
CA GLU A 28 39.48 4.89 -1.94
C GLU A 28 39.18 4.65 -0.46
N VAL A 29 37.90 4.36 -0.14
CA VAL A 29 37.48 4.11 1.24
C VAL A 29 37.47 2.60 1.52
N THR A 30 38.30 2.18 2.48
CA THR A 30 38.43 0.79 2.92
C THR A 30 37.68 0.50 4.23
N SER A 31 37.44 1.55 5.03
CA SER A 31 36.67 1.43 6.27
C SER A 31 36.03 2.75 6.67
N ILE A 32 34.96 2.66 7.44
CA ILE A 32 34.37 3.81 8.13
C ILE A 32 34.23 3.47 9.64
N SER A 33 34.39 4.51 10.49
CA SER A 33 33.91 4.49 11.85
C SER A 33 32.67 5.36 11.94
N TYR A 34 31.63 4.88 12.63
CA TYR A 34 30.39 5.59 12.77
C TYR A 34 29.81 5.52 14.17
N THR A 35 28.97 6.47 14.51
CA THR A 35 28.22 6.52 15.77
C THR A 35 26.73 6.65 15.47
N PHE A 36 25.90 6.21 16.40
CA PHE A 36 24.49 6.56 16.48
C PHE A 36 24.29 7.63 17.54
N TYR A 37 23.47 8.62 17.28
CA TYR A 37 22.98 9.56 18.25
C TYR A 37 21.46 9.55 18.28
N TYR A 38 20.89 9.14 19.40
CA TYR A 38 19.46 9.10 19.66
C TYR A 38 19.04 10.49 20.16
N THR A 39 18.34 11.25 19.30
CA THR A 39 18.06 12.67 19.57
C THR A 39 17.16 12.88 20.79
N ASP A 40 16.16 12.00 20.95
CA ASP A 40 15.18 12.10 22.04
C ASP A 40 15.80 11.78 23.42
N LYS A 41 16.77 10.91 23.45
CA LYS A 41 17.47 10.46 24.68
C LYS A 41 18.76 11.21 24.94
N GLN A 42 19.27 11.94 23.96
CA GLN A 42 20.59 12.58 23.95
C GLN A 42 21.74 11.59 24.28
N VAL A 43 21.67 10.38 23.74
CA VAL A 43 22.63 9.30 23.97
C VAL A 43 23.34 8.94 22.67
N SER A 44 24.66 8.79 22.74
CA SER A 44 25.48 8.26 21.65
C SER A 44 25.86 6.81 21.89
N GLU A 45 25.83 6.00 20.84
CA GLU A 45 26.39 4.64 20.81
C GLU A 45 27.50 4.55 19.77
N GLY A 46 28.52 3.74 20.06
CA GLY A 46 29.69 3.55 19.20
C GLY A 46 30.98 4.15 19.82
N PRO A 47 32.05 4.37 19.03
CA PRO A 47 32.09 4.15 17.59
C PRO A 47 32.05 2.67 17.18
N PHE A 48 31.38 2.40 16.08
CA PHE A 48 31.39 1.10 15.40
C PHE A 48 32.26 1.20 14.15
N VAL A 49 32.85 0.06 13.71
CA VAL A 49 33.69 0.02 12.51
C VAL A 49 33.04 -0.89 11.45
N LEU A 50 32.96 -0.38 10.25
CA LEU A 50 32.57 -1.14 9.05
C LEU A 50 33.75 -1.18 8.09
N ASN A 51 34.27 -2.37 7.82
CA ASN A 51 35.30 -2.60 6.82
C ASN A 51 34.65 -3.03 5.50
N PHE A 52 35.21 -2.57 4.39
CA PHE A 52 34.75 -2.95 3.05
C PHE A 52 35.64 -4.05 2.49
N ASP A 53 35.05 -5.15 2.02
CA ASP A 53 35.78 -6.23 1.34
C ASP A 53 36.46 -5.76 0.06
N GLN A 54 35.86 -4.78 -0.61
CA GLN A 54 36.40 -4.07 -1.75
C GLN A 54 36.36 -2.57 -1.44
N PRO A 55 37.44 -1.80 -1.69
CA PRO A 55 37.43 -0.35 -1.47
C PRO A 55 36.29 0.32 -2.25
N LEU A 56 35.69 1.35 -1.65
CA LEU A 56 34.70 2.20 -2.29
C LEU A 56 35.43 3.32 -3.03
N LYS A 57 35.37 3.32 -4.37
CA LYS A 57 36.09 4.25 -5.22
C LYS A 57 35.44 5.63 -5.27
N ASP A 58 36.17 6.63 -5.76
CA ASP A 58 35.63 7.96 -6.06
C ASP A 58 34.38 7.88 -6.92
N GLY A 59 33.34 8.63 -6.54
CA GLY A 59 32.02 8.66 -7.17
C GLY A 59 31.19 7.38 -6.99
N GLU A 60 31.74 6.31 -6.42
CA GLU A 60 31.01 5.05 -6.23
C GLU A 60 29.97 5.19 -5.12
N THR A 61 28.77 4.70 -5.39
CA THR A 61 27.70 4.50 -4.41
C THR A 61 27.52 3.03 -4.11
N ARG A 62 27.55 2.65 -2.83
CA ARG A 62 27.36 1.27 -2.40
C ARG A 62 26.32 1.20 -1.28
N GLU A 63 25.48 0.16 -1.34
CA GLU A 63 24.61 -0.19 -0.24
C GLU A 63 25.41 -0.93 0.84
N VAL A 64 25.32 -0.44 2.05
CA VAL A 64 25.92 -1.05 3.24
C VAL A 64 24.84 -1.49 4.21
N LYS A 65 25.13 -2.51 5.00
CA LYS A 65 24.22 -3.12 5.95
C LYS A 65 24.60 -2.70 7.36
N ILE A 66 23.77 -1.86 7.98
CA ILE A 66 24.02 -1.31 9.31
C ILE A 66 23.09 -1.98 10.31
N PRO A 67 23.59 -2.68 11.35
CA PRO A 67 22.76 -3.26 12.41
C PRO A 67 22.26 -2.15 13.35
N ILE A 68 20.94 -2.08 13.54
CA ILE A 68 20.29 -1.14 14.47
C ILE A 68 19.44 -1.96 15.44
N LYS A 69 19.52 -1.62 16.72
CA LYS A 69 18.73 -2.25 17.78
C LYS A 69 17.36 -1.60 17.90
N PRO A 70 16.28 -2.40 18.13
CA PRO A 70 14.99 -1.83 18.47
C PRO A 70 15.03 -1.09 19.81
N GLY A 71 14.17 -0.11 19.98
CA GLY A 71 13.95 0.56 21.24
C GLY A 71 13.35 -0.38 22.29
N GLN A 72 13.36 0.05 23.55
CA GLN A 72 12.77 -0.70 24.67
C GLN A 72 11.25 -0.48 24.81
N LYS A 73 10.69 0.46 24.06
CA LYS A 73 9.28 0.81 24.04
C LYS A 73 8.80 0.89 22.60
N LEU A 74 7.54 0.56 22.38
CA LEU A 74 6.88 0.78 21.10
C LEU A 74 6.80 2.27 20.80
N GLY A 75 7.11 2.66 19.58
CA GLY A 75 7.05 4.05 19.16
C GLY A 75 8.19 4.45 18.22
N LYS A 76 8.27 5.74 17.94
CA LYS A 76 9.28 6.35 17.06
C LYS A 76 10.44 6.91 17.88
N GLU A 77 11.63 6.81 17.31
CA GLU A 77 12.85 7.48 17.80
C GLU A 77 13.60 8.04 16.59
N GLU A 78 14.08 9.27 16.72
CA GLU A 78 14.95 9.87 15.72
C GLU A 78 16.40 9.49 15.99
N LEU A 79 17.05 8.91 15.01
CA LEU A 79 18.42 8.42 15.05
C LEU A 79 19.26 9.16 14.02
N LEU A 80 20.33 9.79 14.50
CA LEU A 80 21.39 10.31 13.64
C LEU A 80 22.50 9.26 13.49
N PHE A 81 22.64 8.70 12.30
CA PHE A 81 23.81 7.95 11.88
C PHE A 81 24.89 8.94 11.44
N ASN A 82 26.08 8.88 12.03
CA ASN A 82 27.15 9.81 11.76
C ASN A 82 28.49 9.10 11.52
N ILE A 83 29.11 9.31 10.35
CA ILE A 83 30.43 8.79 10.01
C ILE A 83 31.48 9.72 10.61
N THR A 84 32.18 9.22 11.61
CA THR A 84 33.19 9.99 12.36
C THR A 84 34.58 9.88 11.75
N GLN A 85 34.92 8.73 11.15
CA GLN A 85 36.21 8.47 10.52
C GLN A 85 36.06 7.74 9.20
N VAL A 86 36.97 8.01 8.27
CA VAL A 86 37.18 7.30 7.01
C VAL A 86 38.62 6.83 6.98
N ASN A 87 38.88 5.53 6.77
CA ASN A 87 40.20 4.90 6.79
C ASN A 87 41.00 5.22 8.08
N GLY A 88 40.32 5.36 9.21
CA GLY A 88 40.93 5.69 10.50
C GLY A 88 41.26 7.18 10.68
N GLN A 89 41.03 8.04 9.72
CA GLN A 89 41.22 9.49 9.80
C GLN A 89 39.87 10.20 10.03
N TYR A 90 39.90 11.37 10.64
CA TYR A 90 38.69 12.19 10.86
C TYR A 90 37.97 12.43 9.54
N ASN A 91 36.63 12.26 9.56
CA ASN A 91 35.82 12.50 8.37
C ASN A 91 35.57 14.00 8.18
N GLU A 92 36.18 14.60 7.17
CA GLU A 92 36.01 16.02 6.83
C GLU A 92 34.79 16.31 5.97
N ALA A 93 34.05 15.26 5.51
CA ALA A 93 32.89 15.46 4.68
C ALA A 93 31.76 16.15 5.44
N SER A 94 31.21 17.22 4.89
CA SER A 94 30.10 17.99 5.48
C SER A 94 28.77 17.22 5.52
N ALA A 95 28.65 16.14 4.79
CA ALA A 95 27.43 15.31 4.65
C ALA A 95 27.65 13.85 5.08
N GLY A 96 28.58 13.59 6.02
CA GLY A 96 28.87 12.25 6.54
C GLY A 96 27.81 11.68 7.49
N TYR A 97 26.55 12.14 7.42
CA TYR A 97 25.49 11.74 8.33
C TYR A 97 24.16 11.46 7.62
N ALA A 98 23.27 10.76 8.30
CA ALA A 98 21.89 10.51 7.86
C ALA A 98 20.94 10.47 9.07
N TYR A 99 19.76 11.06 8.90
CA TYR A 99 18.67 10.93 9.86
C TYR A 99 17.80 9.75 9.50
N LEU A 100 17.43 8.96 10.49
CA LEU A 100 16.57 7.79 10.38
C LEU A 100 15.44 7.90 11.42
N THR A 101 14.21 7.70 11.01
CA THR A 101 13.11 7.49 11.96
C THR A 101 13.02 6.00 12.25
N CYS A 102 13.45 5.57 13.43
CA CYS A 102 13.38 4.19 13.90
C CYS A 102 12.04 3.94 14.57
N CYS A 103 11.22 3.07 13.99
CA CYS A 103 9.92 2.67 14.50
C CYS A 103 10.05 1.31 15.21
N THR A 104 10.05 1.30 16.53
CA THR A 104 9.97 0.05 17.28
C THR A 104 8.54 -0.45 17.33
N VAL A 105 8.30 -1.64 16.78
CA VAL A 105 6.97 -2.22 16.57
C VAL A 105 6.86 -3.58 17.25
N ASN A 106 5.66 -3.94 17.72
CA ASN A 106 5.36 -5.32 18.15
C ASN A 106 5.08 -6.24 16.96
N LYS A 107 4.45 -5.71 15.92
CA LYS A 107 4.18 -6.37 14.63
C LYS A 107 4.60 -5.47 13.48
N MET A 108 5.07 -6.07 12.40
CA MET A 108 5.40 -5.30 11.19
C MET A 108 4.13 -4.65 10.63
N PRO A 109 4.16 -3.34 10.37
CA PRO A 109 3.01 -2.66 9.80
C PRO A 109 2.79 -3.08 8.34
N HIS A 110 1.51 -3.27 8.00
CA HIS A 110 1.08 -3.47 6.62
C HIS A 110 0.21 -2.27 6.20
N LYS A 111 0.85 -1.25 5.66
CA LYS A 111 0.15 -0.10 5.11
C LYS A 111 -0.42 -0.46 3.74
N ARG A 112 -1.73 -0.35 3.59
CA ARG A 112 -2.41 -0.32 2.29
C ARG A 112 -2.74 1.11 1.92
N VAL A 113 -2.69 1.41 0.65
CA VAL A 113 -2.86 2.77 0.13
C VAL A 113 -4.20 2.88 -0.57
N LEU A 114 -5.04 3.82 -0.12
CA LEU A 114 -6.26 4.18 -0.82
C LEU A 114 -5.90 4.95 -2.10
N VAL A 115 -6.41 4.49 -3.24
CA VAL A 115 -6.34 5.19 -4.52
C VAL A 115 -7.76 5.49 -4.97
N GLU A 116 -8.11 6.77 -5.10
CA GLU A 116 -9.43 7.23 -5.51
C GLU A 116 -9.34 7.91 -6.87
N ASP A 117 -10.02 7.37 -7.86
CA ASP A 117 -10.19 7.97 -9.17
C ASP A 117 -11.58 8.61 -9.27
N TYR A 118 -11.61 9.90 -9.51
CA TYR A 118 -12.84 10.63 -9.78
C TYR A 118 -12.95 10.85 -11.28
N ALA A 119 -13.98 10.25 -11.88
CA ALA A 119 -14.17 10.18 -13.32
C ALA A 119 -15.60 10.54 -13.75
N GLY A 120 -15.80 10.68 -15.03
CA GLY A 120 -17.12 10.82 -15.65
C GLY A 120 -17.09 10.30 -17.08
N MET A 121 -18.16 9.63 -17.52
CA MET A 121 -18.26 9.10 -18.89
C MET A 121 -18.18 10.19 -19.97
N TRP A 122 -18.57 11.42 -19.65
CA TRP A 122 -18.51 12.60 -20.52
C TRP A 122 -17.11 13.23 -20.61
N CYS A 123 -16.15 12.73 -19.85
CA CYS A 123 -14.81 13.31 -19.73
C CYS A 123 -13.84 12.60 -20.67
N TRP A 124 -13.34 13.30 -21.67
CA TRP A 124 -12.41 12.79 -22.70
C TRP A 124 -11.07 12.27 -22.15
N HIS A 125 -10.61 12.84 -21.03
CA HIS A 125 -9.35 12.48 -20.42
C HIS A 125 -9.50 11.47 -19.27
N CYS A 126 -10.72 11.13 -18.86
CA CYS A 126 -10.96 10.22 -17.74
C CYS A 126 -10.46 8.78 -17.97
N PRO A 127 -10.32 8.26 -19.18
CA PRO A 127 -9.62 7.00 -19.40
C PRO A 127 -8.22 6.93 -18.78
N ILE A 128 -7.51 8.07 -18.65
CA ILE A 128 -6.19 8.09 -17.98
C ILE A 128 -6.30 7.65 -16.51
N GLY A 129 -7.28 8.20 -15.78
CA GLY A 129 -7.49 7.86 -14.37
C GLY A 129 -7.98 6.41 -14.19
N LEU A 130 -8.93 5.98 -15.00
CA LEU A 130 -9.45 4.61 -15.01
C LEU A 130 -8.31 3.59 -15.24
N VAL A 131 -7.48 3.82 -16.29
CA VAL A 131 -6.32 2.97 -16.62
C VAL A 131 -5.30 2.98 -15.48
N ALA A 132 -4.96 4.16 -14.93
CA ALA A 132 -3.98 4.27 -13.85
C ALA A 132 -4.44 3.50 -12.60
N THR A 133 -5.72 3.59 -12.25
CA THR A 133 -6.31 2.94 -11.08
C THR A 133 -6.40 1.43 -11.25
N ASP A 134 -6.86 0.95 -12.41
CA ASP A 134 -6.88 -0.50 -12.70
C ASP A 134 -5.47 -1.08 -12.74
N ALA A 135 -4.52 -0.39 -13.37
CA ALA A 135 -3.12 -0.83 -13.48
C ALA A 135 -2.44 -0.94 -12.11
N ILE A 136 -2.55 0.08 -11.25
CA ILE A 136 -1.91 0.05 -9.92
C ILE A 136 -2.55 -1.01 -9.03
N ALA A 137 -3.88 -1.19 -9.10
CA ALA A 137 -4.59 -2.23 -8.34
C ALA A 137 -4.17 -3.65 -8.78
N ARG A 138 -3.92 -3.86 -10.08
CA ARG A 138 -3.42 -5.12 -10.63
C ARG A 138 -1.96 -5.37 -10.26
N MET A 139 -1.11 -4.34 -10.30
CA MET A 139 0.32 -4.47 -9.97
C MET A 139 0.57 -4.71 -8.48
N TYR A 140 -0.26 -4.14 -7.60
CA TYR A 140 -0.11 -4.22 -6.14
C TYR A 140 -1.41 -4.65 -5.45
N PRO A 141 -1.92 -5.87 -5.75
CA PRO A 141 -3.24 -6.31 -5.30
C PRO A 141 -3.39 -6.39 -3.77
N ASP A 142 -2.29 -6.63 -3.05
CA ASP A 142 -2.32 -6.74 -1.60
C ASP A 142 -2.14 -5.38 -0.89
N ASP A 143 -1.70 -4.36 -1.62
CA ASP A 143 -1.27 -3.07 -1.06
C ASP A 143 -2.14 -1.89 -1.50
N VAL A 144 -2.98 -2.06 -2.52
CA VAL A 144 -3.85 -1.01 -3.06
C VAL A 144 -5.31 -1.28 -2.71
N VAL A 145 -5.99 -0.25 -2.24
CA VAL A 145 -7.44 -0.17 -2.13
C VAL A 145 -7.93 0.84 -3.17
N ALA A 146 -8.45 0.34 -4.28
CA ALA A 146 -8.88 1.16 -5.41
C ALA A 146 -10.38 1.49 -5.32
N VAL A 147 -10.74 2.74 -5.61
CA VAL A 147 -12.11 3.23 -5.64
C VAL A 147 -12.28 4.18 -6.81
N SER A 148 -13.24 3.89 -7.71
CA SER A 148 -13.61 4.78 -8.81
C SER A 148 -14.95 5.46 -8.50
N VAL A 149 -14.94 6.78 -8.45
CA VAL A 149 -16.10 7.61 -8.08
C VAL A 149 -16.60 8.33 -9.32
N HIS A 150 -17.81 8.03 -9.75
CA HIS A 150 -18.41 8.59 -10.94
C HIS A 150 -19.17 9.88 -10.65
N LYS A 151 -18.88 10.94 -11.44
CA LYS A 151 -19.47 12.27 -11.30
C LYS A 151 -20.42 12.56 -12.45
N THR A 152 -21.72 12.74 -12.13
CA THR A 152 -22.77 13.29 -13.04
C THR A 152 -22.85 12.55 -14.40
N ASP A 153 -22.83 11.23 -14.35
CA ASP A 153 -22.94 10.35 -15.52
C ASP A 153 -23.99 9.24 -15.30
N ASP A 154 -24.05 8.25 -16.19
CA ASP A 154 -25.02 7.17 -16.07
C ASP A 154 -24.75 6.22 -14.91
N ILE A 155 -23.50 6.03 -14.53
CA ILE A 155 -23.14 5.25 -13.32
C ILE A 155 -23.60 5.99 -12.06
N SER A 156 -23.36 7.29 -11.97
CA SER A 156 -23.77 8.09 -10.80
C SER A 156 -25.28 8.10 -10.56
N LYS A 157 -26.10 7.77 -11.58
CA LYS A 157 -27.55 7.66 -11.47
C LYS A 157 -28.04 6.33 -10.87
N VAL A 158 -27.20 5.27 -10.91
CA VAL A 158 -27.56 3.90 -10.52
C VAL A 158 -26.86 3.41 -9.25
N VAL A 159 -26.04 4.25 -8.64
CA VAL A 159 -25.41 4.06 -7.34
C VAL A 159 -26.09 4.90 -6.25
N SER A 160 -25.64 4.85 -5.01
CA SER A 160 -26.16 5.70 -3.93
C SER A 160 -25.98 7.18 -4.24
N ARG A 161 -27.03 7.98 -4.01
CA ARG A 161 -26.95 9.45 -4.15
C ARG A 161 -26.03 10.08 -3.12
N LEU A 162 -25.79 9.38 -2.00
CA LEU A 162 -24.93 9.83 -0.89
C LEU A 162 -23.50 9.27 -1.01
N VAL A 163 -23.22 8.55 -2.09
CA VAL A 163 -21.87 8.02 -2.30
C VAL A 163 -20.88 9.18 -2.43
N TYR A 164 -19.90 9.21 -1.52
CA TYR A 164 -18.89 10.28 -1.47
C TYR A 164 -19.48 11.70 -1.38
N GLU A 165 -20.63 11.85 -0.72
CA GLU A 165 -21.27 13.16 -0.52
C GLU A 165 -20.29 14.18 0.07
N GLY A 166 -20.25 15.38 -0.50
CA GLY A 166 -19.31 16.43 -0.13
C GLY A 166 -17.86 16.23 -0.59
N LEU A 167 -17.44 15.00 -0.86
CA LEU A 167 -16.07 14.71 -1.29
C LEU A 167 -15.88 14.92 -2.80
N ILE A 168 -16.91 14.66 -3.60
CA ILE A 168 -16.87 14.90 -5.05
C ILE A 168 -16.56 16.36 -5.34
N ASP A 169 -17.19 17.29 -4.63
CA ASP A 169 -16.96 18.71 -4.83
C ASP A 169 -15.57 19.15 -4.34
N ARG A 170 -15.04 18.48 -3.33
CA ARG A 170 -13.72 18.77 -2.76
C ARG A 170 -12.58 18.23 -3.59
N TYR A 171 -12.65 16.99 -4.04
CA TYR A 171 -11.54 16.27 -4.69
C TYR A 171 -11.68 16.20 -6.21
N ALA A 172 -12.88 16.40 -6.76
CA ALA A 172 -13.19 16.31 -8.19
C ALA A 172 -13.67 17.64 -8.77
N VAL A 173 -13.07 18.77 -8.38
CA VAL A 173 -13.33 20.07 -9.00
C VAL A 173 -13.17 19.97 -10.53
N THR A 174 -12.09 19.30 -10.95
CA THR A 174 -11.85 18.88 -12.33
C THR A 174 -11.60 17.40 -12.39
N VAL A 175 -12.07 16.72 -13.45
CA VAL A 175 -11.79 15.30 -13.70
C VAL A 175 -11.00 15.13 -14.99
N PRO A 176 -10.16 14.08 -15.16
CA PRO A 176 -9.88 13.05 -14.13
C PRO A 176 -9.15 13.61 -12.91
N ALA A 177 -9.41 13.03 -11.76
CA ALA A 177 -8.70 13.36 -10.55
C ALA A 177 -8.36 12.08 -9.79
N VAL A 178 -7.12 11.61 -9.92
CA VAL A 178 -6.62 10.45 -9.18
C VAL A 178 -5.90 10.93 -7.94
N TRP A 179 -6.36 10.49 -6.78
CA TRP A 179 -5.77 10.82 -5.49
C TRP A 179 -5.18 9.58 -4.83
N VAL A 180 -3.94 9.69 -4.37
CA VAL A 180 -3.25 8.67 -3.58
C VAL A 180 -3.31 9.10 -2.12
N ALA A 181 -4.08 8.37 -1.31
CA ALA A 181 -4.37 8.66 0.11
C ALA A 181 -4.86 10.10 0.37
N ARG A 182 -5.49 10.75 -0.62
CA ARG A 182 -5.95 12.16 -0.59
C ARG A 182 -4.86 13.18 -0.30
N ASP A 183 -3.61 12.77 -0.27
CA ASP A 183 -2.43 13.62 0.00
C ASP A 183 -1.73 14.03 -1.31
N ASN A 184 -1.69 13.12 -2.29
CA ASN A 184 -1.05 13.36 -3.58
C ASN A 184 -2.06 13.21 -4.72
N LYS A 185 -2.28 14.29 -5.48
CA LYS A 185 -3.00 14.22 -6.75
C LYS A 185 -2.02 13.73 -7.81
N ALA A 186 -2.28 12.52 -8.30
CA ALA A 186 -1.45 11.92 -9.35
C ALA A 186 -1.94 12.31 -10.75
N ALA A 187 -1.06 12.27 -11.73
CA ALA A 187 -1.36 12.57 -13.13
C ALA A 187 -0.70 11.53 -14.05
N GLY A 188 -1.33 11.27 -15.19
CA GLY A 188 -0.84 10.28 -16.17
C GLY A 188 -1.31 8.86 -15.89
N PHE A 189 -0.83 7.93 -16.72
CA PHE A 189 -1.19 6.51 -16.63
C PHE A 189 -0.41 5.75 -15.55
N ASP A 190 0.79 6.23 -15.18
CA ASP A 190 1.64 5.60 -14.18
C ASP A 190 1.67 6.46 -12.90
N ILE A 191 1.10 5.91 -11.86
CA ILE A 191 1.06 6.53 -10.53
C ILE A 191 1.92 5.77 -9.51
N THR A 192 2.81 4.90 -10.00
CA THR A 192 3.64 4.01 -9.18
C THR A 192 4.51 4.78 -8.19
N ASP A 193 5.08 5.91 -8.58
CA ASP A 193 5.92 6.71 -7.70
C ASP A 193 5.11 7.35 -6.57
N ALA A 194 3.94 7.92 -6.87
CA ALA A 194 3.04 8.46 -5.85
C ALA A 194 2.59 7.38 -4.86
N PHE A 195 2.24 6.19 -5.38
CA PHE A 195 1.92 5.03 -4.56
C PHE A 195 3.09 4.61 -3.66
N LYS A 196 4.32 4.46 -4.19
CA LYS A 196 5.50 4.05 -3.42
C LYS A 196 5.86 5.06 -2.33
N ILE A 197 5.75 6.36 -2.63
CA ILE A 197 5.95 7.42 -1.64
C ILE A 197 4.96 7.25 -0.49
N GLU A 198 3.66 7.08 -0.79
CA GLU A 198 2.64 6.91 0.24
C GLU A 198 2.81 5.59 1.01
N LYS A 199 3.11 4.50 0.32
CA LYS A 199 3.36 3.18 0.92
C LYS A 199 4.54 3.20 1.90
N SER A 200 5.54 4.06 1.68
CA SER A 200 6.73 4.17 2.54
C SER A 200 6.50 5.00 3.80
N LYS A 201 5.37 5.71 3.92
CA LYS A 201 5.06 6.49 5.12
C LYS A 201 4.79 5.59 6.32
N VAL A 202 5.12 6.07 7.50
CA VAL A 202 4.84 5.36 8.75
C VAL A 202 3.34 5.15 8.91
N THR A 203 2.94 3.97 9.34
CA THR A 203 1.62 3.69 9.86
C THR A 203 1.71 3.13 11.28
N TYR A 204 0.82 3.60 12.15
CA TYR A 204 0.72 3.14 13.53
C TYR A 204 -0.09 1.86 13.65
N MET A 205 -1.00 1.64 12.71
CA MET A 205 -2.08 0.67 12.84
C MET A 205 -2.08 -0.34 11.70
N ASN A 206 -2.17 -1.61 12.04
CA ASN A 206 -2.68 -2.63 11.13
C ASN A 206 -4.22 -2.62 11.18
N MET A 207 -4.83 -2.95 10.07
CA MET A 207 -6.28 -3.12 10.01
C MET A 207 -6.67 -4.28 9.11
N GLU A 208 -7.77 -4.92 9.49
CA GLU A 208 -8.40 -5.96 8.70
C GLU A 208 -9.91 -5.69 8.63
N VAL A 209 -10.50 -5.99 7.51
CA VAL A 209 -11.94 -5.92 7.29
C VAL A 209 -12.46 -7.29 6.87
N ASP A 210 -13.63 -7.64 7.36
CA ASP A 210 -14.37 -8.82 7.01
C ASP A 210 -15.81 -8.45 6.69
N ALA A 211 -16.39 -9.05 5.66
CA ALA A 211 -17.75 -8.78 5.25
C ALA A 211 -18.47 -10.04 4.84
N GLU A 212 -19.75 -10.13 5.23
CA GLU A 212 -20.62 -11.27 4.87
C GLU A 212 -22.04 -10.80 4.57
N TRP A 213 -22.69 -11.51 3.65
CA TRP A 213 -24.11 -11.38 3.46
C TRP A 213 -24.87 -11.80 4.72
N ASP A 214 -25.97 -11.13 5.03
CA ASP A 214 -26.89 -11.61 6.05
C ASP A 214 -27.71 -12.82 5.53
N GLU A 215 -28.54 -13.39 6.40
CA GLU A 215 -29.37 -14.56 6.09
C GLU A 215 -30.37 -14.28 4.95
N THR A 216 -30.76 -13.02 4.75
CA THR A 216 -31.68 -12.61 3.68
C THR A 216 -30.98 -12.45 2.34
N GLY A 217 -29.65 -12.32 2.35
CA GLY A 217 -28.84 -11.98 1.16
C GLY A 217 -29.13 -10.58 0.62
N ASN A 218 -29.63 -9.67 1.47
CA ASN A 218 -29.94 -8.29 1.09
C ASN A 218 -29.07 -7.25 1.77
N ASN A 219 -28.46 -7.59 2.92
CA ASN A 219 -27.58 -6.70 3.65
C ASN A 219 -26.19 -7.30 3.74
N ILE A 220 -25.17 -6.46 3.85
CA ILE A 220 -23.79 -6.87 4.06
C ILE A 220 -23.36 -6.38 5.44
N ARG A 221 -23.09 -7.32 6.36
CA ARG A 221 -22.51 -7.05 7.66
C ARG A 221 -21.00 -6.92 7.53
N VAL A 222 -20.43 -5.86 8.06
CA VAL A 222 -19.02 -5.56 8.00
C VAL A 222 -18.44 -5.49 9.41
N LYS A 223 -17.28 -6.11 9.60
CA LYS A 223 -16.51 -6.03 10.84
C LYS A 223 -15.09 -5.65 10.54
N THR A 224 -14.59 -4.60 11.18
CA THR A 224 -13.21 -4.12 11.04
C THR A 224 -12.48 -4.27 12.35
N GLN A 225 -11.23 -4.71 12.28
CA GLN A 225 -10.29 -4.80 13.39
C GLN A 225 -9.14 -3.84 13.13
N VAL A 226 -8.78 -3.08 14.16
CA VAL A 226 -7.64 -2.15 14.14
C VAL A 226 -6.71 -2.53 15.29
N GLU A 227 -5.45 -2.79 14.97
CA GLU A 227 -4.43 -3.22 15.92
C GLU A 227 -3.20 -2.32 15.83
N PRO A 228 -2.74 -1.72 16.93
CA PRO A 228 -1.55 -0.90 16.92
C PRO A 228 -0.29 -1.75 16.67
N CYS A 229 0.53 -1.35 15.71
CA CYS A 229 1.89 -1.89 15.49
C CYS A 229 2.89 -1.21 16.43
N MET A 230 2.67 0.07 16.67
CA MET A 230 3.32 0.91 17.66
C MET A 230 2.29 1.86 18.24
N LEU A 231 2.60 2.45 19.39
CA LEU A 231 1.67 3.40 20.00
C LEU A 231 1.67 4.71 19.20
N PRO A 232 0.49 5.28 18.87
CA PRO A 232 0.40 6.60 18.29
C PRO A 232 0.86 7.67 19.27
N ASP A 233 1.15 8.85 18.75
CA ASP A 233 1.50 10.00 19.59
C ASP A 233 0.30 10.40 20.48
N GLU A 234 0.58 11.04 21.63
CA GLU A 234 -0.46 11.39 22.59
C GLU A 234 -1.54 12.29 21.98
N GLY A 235 -2.79 11.94 22.24
CA GLY A 235 -3.97 12.65 21.75
C GLY A 235 -4.29 12.40 20.28
N GLU A 236 -3.65 11.46 19.60
CA GLU A 236 -4.08 11.01 18.29
C GLU A 236 -5.41 10.27 18.38
N THR A 237 -6.29 10.55 17.42
CA THR A 237 -7.63 9.96 17.33
C THR A 237 -7.86 9.39 15.95
N PHE A 238 -8.53 8.25 15.90
CA PHE A 238 -8.79 7.54 14.66
C PHE A 238 -10.28 7.23 14.51
N ALA A 239 -10.75 7.16 13.26
CA ALA A 239 -12.11 6.73 12.94
C ALA A 239 -12.14 6.00 11.60
N ILE A 240 -13.17 5.20 11.35
CA ILE A 240 -13.26 4.35 10.17
C ILE A 240 -14.39 4.83 9.27
N GLY A 241 -14.07 5.02 7.98
CA GLY A 241 -15.06 5.13 6.91
C GLY A 241 -15.11 3.87 6.07
N TYR A 242 -16.22 3.65 5.40
CA TYR A 242 -16.45 2.48 4.57
C TYR A 242 -16.95 2.84 3.19
N VAL A 243 -16.55 2.07 2.20
CA VAL A 243 -17.12 2.12 0.86
C VAL A 243 -17.35 0.71 0.33
N MET A 244 -18.54 0.48 -0.17
CA MET A 244 -18.88 -0.70 -0.95
C MET A 244 -18.58 -0.40 -2.41
N THR A 245 -17.74 -1.20 -3.05
CA THR A 245 -17.41 -1.11 -4.46
C THR A 245 -17.87 -2.32 -5.23
N ALA A 246 -18.07 -2.16 -6.54
CA ALA A 246 -18.31 -3.27 -7.43
C ALA A 246 -17.48 -3.14 -8.70
N SER A 247 -17.01 -4.29 -9.22
CA SER A 247 -16.23 -4.39 -10.44
C SER A 247 -17.00 -5.15 -11.52
N GLY A 248 -16.59 -4.98 -12.79
CA GLY A 248 -17.25 -5.64 -13.89
C GLY A 248 -18.59 -5.00 -14.29
N LEU A 249 -18.82 -3.75 -13.94
CA LEU A 249 -20.06 -3.05 -14.27
C LEU A 249 -20.07 -2.66 -15.74
N SER A 250 -21.12 -3.01 -16.45
CA SER A 250 -21.28 -2.70 -17.86
C SER A 250 -22.75 -2.54 -18.24
N ASP A 251 -23.01 -1.73 -19.25
CA ASP A 251 -24.32 -1.62 -19.91
C ASP A 251 -24.10 -1.31 -21.38
N ASP A 252 -24.93 -1.88 -22.25
CA ASP A 252 -24.82 -1.70 -23.70
C ASP A 252 -25.04 -0.26 -24.16
N LYS A 253 -25.64 0.58 -23.31
CA LYS A 253 -25.89 2.00 -23.58
C LYS A 253 -24.76 2.90 -23.08
N TRP A 254 -23.88 2.40 -22.22
CA TRP A 254 -22.81 3.20 -21.66
C TRP A 254 -21.75 3.53 -22.70
N ARG A 255 -21.31 4.76 -22.70
CA ARG A 255 -20.29 5.28 -23.62
C ARG A 255 -19.33 6.16 -22.83
N GLN A 256 -18.04 5.92 -22.99
CA GLN A 256 -17.00 6.76 -22.45
C GLN A 256 -16.51 7.71 -23.54
N GLU A 257 -16.57 9.01 -23.31
CA GLU A 257 -15.91 9.98 -24.18
C GLU A 257 -14.39 9.75 -24.15
N ALA A 258 -13.78 9.63 -25.33
CA ALA A 258 -12.34 9.40 -25.49
C ALA A 258 -11.92 9.68 -26.94
N ASN A 259 -10.62 9.90 -27.18
CA ASN A 259 -10.07 10.08 -28.52
C ASN A 259 -8.70 9.42 -28.72
N TYR A 260 -8.39 8.41 -27.92
CA TYR A 260 -7.05 7.79 -27.90
C TYR A 260 -6.74 6.94 -29.15
N ALA A 261 -7.76 6.50 -29.89
CA ALA A 261 -7.56 5.77 -31.14
C ALA A 261 -6.98 6.62 -32.27
N GLU A 262 -7.04 7.96 -32.15
CA GLU A 262 -6.43 8.88 -33.13
C GLU A 262 -4.90 8.99 -33.01
N TYR A 263 -4.35 8.54 -31.88
CA TYR A 263 -2.91 8.61 -31.63
C TYR A 263 -2.20 7.34 -32.09
N SER A 264 -0.97 7.49 -32.59
CA SER A 264 -0.18 6.33 -33.01
C SER A 264 0.12 5.39 -31.85
N SER A 265 0.27 4.10 -32.13
CA SER A 265 0.65 3.08 -31.14
C SER A 265 1.95 3.42 -30.38
N ASP A 266 2.84 4.17 -31.01
CA ASP A 266 4.10 4.62 -30.38
C ASP A 266 3.89 5.61 -29.24
N SER A 267 2.79 6.39 -29.25
CA SER A 267 2.48 7.33 -28.18
C SER A 267 2.11 6.62 -26.86
N TYR A 268 1.71 5.36 -26.91
CA TYR A 268 1.26 4.58 -25.76
C TYR A 268 2.11 3.33 -25.51
N LYS A 269 3.30 3.21 -26.12
CA LYS A 269 4.17 2.03 -25.98
C LYS A 269 4.52 1.70 -24.52
N ASP A 270 4.65 2.74 -23.68
CA ASP A 270 4.99 2.63 -22.26
C ASP A 270 3.74 2.73 -21.35
N ALA A 271 2.53 2.83 -21.92
CA ALA A 271 1.30 2.87 -21.16
C ALA A 271 0.93 1.47 -20.62
N PRO A 272 0.18 1.41 -19.50
CA PRO A 272 -0.34 0.15 -18.98
C PRO A 272 -1.19 -0.61 -20.00
N GLU A 273 -1.30 -1.93 -19.81
CA GLU A 273 -2.03 -2.79 -20.74
C GLU A 273 -3.51 -2.41 -20.89
N GLU A 274 -4.08 -1.90 -19.81
CA GLU A 274 -5.46 -1.38 -19.76
C GLU A 274 -5.73 -0.30 -20.81
N MET A 275 -4.68 0.43 -21.23
CA MET A 275 -4.78 1.45 -22.26
C MET A 275 -5.06 0.90 -23.66
N LYS A 276 -4.71 -0.34 -23.94
CA LYS A 276 -4.94 -0.99 -25.24
C LYS A 276 -6.41 -0.95 -25.67
N PHE A 277 -7.30 -1.07 -24.70
CA PHE A 277 -8.74 -1.00 -24.95
C PHE A 277 -9.16 0.36 -25.55
N TYR A 278 -8.64 1.45 -25.02
CA TYR A 278 -8.93 2.81 -25.47
C TYR A 278 -8.17 3.20 -26.74
N ALA A 279 -7.05 2.56 -27.01
CA ALA A 279 -6.27 2.79 -28.24
C ALA A 279 -6.79 2.00 -29.45
N ASP A 280 -7.68 1.02 -29.25
CA ASP A 280 -8.23 0.20 -30.33
C ASP A 280 -9.44 0.87 -30.96
N ALA A 281 -9.31 1.25 -32.23
CA ALA A 281 -10.36 1.85 -33.05
C ALA A 281 -11.66 1.02 -33.13
N ALA A 282 -11.57 -0.31 -33.04
CA ALA A 282 -12.74 -1.20 -33.10
C ALA A 282 -13.69 -1.02 -31.92
N ASN A 283 -13.19 -0.49 -30.79
CA ASN A 283 -13.99 -0.23 -29.60
C ASN A 283 -14.77 1.09 -29.67
N TYR A 284 -14.54 1.93 -30.67
CA TYR A 284 -15.25 3.19 -30.82
C TYR A 284 -16.58 3.04 -31.60
N VAL A 285 -17.51 3.92 -31.32
CA VAL A 285 -18.67 4.15 -32.17
C VAL A 285 -18.28 5.07 -33.34
N GLU A 286 -19.16 5.20 -34.29
CA GLU A 286 -18.93 6.09 -35.43
C GLU A 286 -18.56 7.51 -34.96
N GLY A 287 -17.47 8.07 -35.51
CA GLY A 287 -16.97 9.41 -35.17
C GLY A 287 -15.81 9.47 -34.20
N TRP A 288 -15.32 8.34 -33.68
CA TRP A 288 -14.08 8.21 -32.87
C TRP A 288 -14.05 8.99 -31.54
N SER A 289 -15.24 9.42 -31.04
CA SER A 289 -15.33 10.21 -29.81
C SER A 289 -15.88 9.43 -28.63
N GLN A 290 -16.42 8.24 -28.83
CA GLN A 290 -17.09 7.46 -27.80
C GLN A 290 -16.70 5.99 -27.88
N VAL A 291 -16.20 5.47 -26.77
CA VAL A 291 -15.88 4.05 -26.60
C VAL A 291 -17.10 3.28 -26.10
N LYS A 292 -17.38 2.14 -26.73
CA LYS A 292 -18.44 1.19 -26.38
C LYS A 292 -17.84 -0.06 -25.71
N GLY A 293 -18.70 -0.86 -25.09
CA GLY A 293 -18.28 -2.12 -24.46
C GLY A 293 -17.44 -1.91 -23.19
N MET A 294 -17.61 -0.76 -22.56
CA MET A 294 -16.91 -0.41 -21.31
C MET A 294 -17.26 -1.38 -20.19
N VAL A 295 -16.22 -1.74 -19.45
CA VAL A 295 -16.33 -2.45 -18.18
C VAL A 295 -15.66 -1.60 -17.12
N TYR A 296 -16.42 -1.15 -16.14
CA TYR A 296 -15.92 -0.31 -15.06
C TYR A 296 -15.64 -1.13 -13.82
N ASN A 297 -14.48 -0.91 -13.21
CA ASN A 297 -14.02 -1.63 -12.02
C ASN A 297 -13.93 -0.69 -10.83
N HIS A 298 -13.92 -1.27 -9.64
CA HIS A 298 -13.76 -0.55 -8.36
C HIS A 298 -14.77 0.59 -8.15
N VAL A 299 -15.93 0.53 -8.82
CA VAL A 299 -16.93 1.60 -8.78
C VAL A 299 -17.54 1.71 -7.39
N ALA A 300 -17.50 2.90 -6.80
CA ALA A 300 -18.13 3.20 -5.52
C ALA A 300 -19.66 3.13 -5.68
N ILE A 301 -20.29 2.23 -4.92
CA ILE A 301 -21.73 2.00 -4.94
C ILE A 301 -22.43 2.72 -3.80
N GLU A 302 -21.91 2.58 -2.59
CA GLU A 302 -22.42 3.22 -1.37
C GLU A 302 -21.26 3.48 -0.42
N SER A 303 -21.31 4.56 0.36
CA SER A 303 -20.26 4.90 1.32
C SER A 303 -20.84 5.40 2.64
N GLN A 304 -20.08 5.22 3.71
CA GLN A 304 -20.41 5.62 5.07
C GLN A 304 -19.16 6.24 5.71
N GLY A 305 -19.27 7.48 6.20
CA GLY A 305 -18.19 8.14 6.94
C GLY A 305 -16.89 8.36 6.14
N MET A 306 -16.95 8.42 4.81
CA MET A 306 -15.74 8.57 3.98
C MET A 306 -15.13 9.97 4.03
N ASP A 307 -15.78 10.95 4.67
CA ASP A 307 -15.19 12.28 4.89
C ASP A 307 -14.09 12.24 5.96
N ASN A 308 -14.39 11.73 7.15
CA ASN A 308 -13.44 11.69 8.27
C ASN A 308 -13.72 10.54 9.27
N GLY A 309 -14.35 9.48 8.83
CA GLY A 309 -14.80 8.36 9.64
C GLY A 309 -16.18 8.54 10.25
N LEU A 310 -16.79 7.41 10.65
CA LEU A 310 -18.05 7.39 11.41
C LEU A 310 -17.81 7.81 12.87
N GLU A 311 -18.74 8.55 13.44
CA GLU A 311 -18.64 9.06 14.82
C GLU A 311 -18.55 7.93 15.85
N ASP A 312 -19.32 6.86 15.67
CA ASP A 312 -19.35 5.68 16.55
C ASP A 312 -18.14 4.75 16.37
N SER A 313 -17.33 4.99 15.34
CA SER A 313 -16.07 4.28 15.11
C SER A 313 -14.83 4.97 15.71
N LYS A 314 -15.01 6.08 16.41
CA LYS A 314 -13.89 6.82 17.01
C LYS A 314 -13.12 5.98 18.02
N MET A 315 -11.80 6.02 17.90
CA MET A 315 -10.86 5.26 18.71
C MET A 315 -9.76 6.17 19.27
N THR A 316 -9.53 6.04 20.56
CA THR A 316 -8.48 6.74 21.33
C THR A 316 -7.82 5.77 22.30
N ASP A 317 -6.84 6.20 23.05
CA ASP A 317 -6.25 5.47 24.19
C ASP A 317 -5.80 4.04 23.83
N PHE A 318 -4.99 3.92 22.80
CA PHE A 318 -4.48 2.64 22.35
C PHE A 318 -3.45 2.07 23.32
N ARG A 319 -3.51 0.76 23.55
CA ARG A 319 -2.53 -0.03 24.26
C ARG A 319 -1.84 -0.99 23.31
N ALA A 320 -0.59 -1.35 23.64
CA ALA A 320 0.08 -2.43 22.93
C ALA A 320 -0.79 -3.70 23.01
N ASP A 321 -0.89 -4.43 21.91
CA ASP A 321 -1.65 -5.69 21.80
C ASP A 321 -3.18 -5.56 21.95
N GLU A 322 -3.73 -4.35 22.03
CA GLU A 322 -5.18 -4.13 22.04
C GLU A 322 -5.75 -4.08 20.63
N VAL A 323 -6.68 -4.97 20.32
CA VAL A 323 -7.45 -4.94 19.07
C VAL A 323 -8.76 -4.20 19.31
N LYS A 324 -8.95 -3.07 18.66
CA LYS A 324 -10.22 -2.35 18.64
C LYS A 324 -11.05 -2.82 17.44
N THR A 325 -12.37 -2.91 17.63
CA THR A 325 -13.28 -3.38 16.59
C THR A 325 -14.41 -2.39 16.36
N HIS A 326 -14.83 -2.26 15.10
CA HIS A 326 -16.05 -1.55 14.73
C HIS A 326 -16.85 -2.40 13.75
N SER A 327 -18.17 -2.28 13.77
CA SER A 327 -19.06 -3.01 12.87
C SER A 327 -20.09 -2.07 12.27
N THR A 328 -20.39 -2.27 10.99
CA THR A 328 -21.45 -1.54 10.28
C THR A 328 -22.19 -2.47 9.33
N THR A 329 -23.26 -1.98 8.71
CA THR A 329 -24.06 -2.75 7.75
C THR A 329 -24.39 -1.87 6.55
N PHE A 330 -24.20 -2.41 5.34
CA PHE A 330 -24.78 -1.86 4.12
C PHE A 330 -26.15 -2.52 3.91
N GLU A 331 -27.21 -1.72 3.97
CA GLU A 331 -28.58 -2.20 3.94
C GLU A 331 -29.20 -2.13 2.54
N GLY A 332 -30.02 -3.11 2.21
CA GLY A 332 -30.81 -3.11 0.99
C GLY A 332 -29.96 -3.12 -0.29
N VAL A 333 -28.84 -3.86 -0.30
CA VAL A 333 -27.91 -3.89 -1.43
C VAL A 333 -28.56 -4.34 -2.74
N ASN A 334 -29.63 -5.12 -2.66
CA ASN A 334 -30.42 -5.56 -3.84
C ASN A 334 -31.06 -4.41 -4.63
N LYS A 335 -31.15 -3.20 -4.05
CA LYS A 335 -31.61 -1.99 -4.75
C LYS A 335 -30.69 -1.58 -5.90
N TYR A 336 -29.42 -2.01 -5.86
CA TYR A 336 -28.44 -1.67 -6.89
C TYR A 336 -28.43 -2.69 -8.03
N SER A 337 -29.40 -2.61 -8.92
CA SER A 337 -29.56 -3.54 -10.06
C SER A 337 -28.39 -3.53 -11.05
N VAL A 338 -27.52 -2.52 -11.00
CA VAL A 338 -26.29 -2.42 -11.77
C VAL A 338 -25.29 -3.52 -11.42
N ILE A 339 -25.37 -4.05 -10.20
CA ILE A 339 -24.51 -5.15 -9.73
C ILE A 339 -25.10 -6.48 -10.20
N ARG A 340 -24.62 -6.99 -11.32
CA ARG A 340 -25.08 -8.27 -11.89
C ARG A 340 -24.38 -9.48 -11.26
N ASP A 341 -23.13 -9.29 -10.85
CA ASP A 341 -22.30 -10.33 -10.19
C ASP A 341 -21.90 -9.91 -8.76
N ARG A 342 -22.54 -10.51 -7.78
CA ARG A 342 -22.29 -10.23 -6.36
C ARG A 342 -20.89 -10.63 -5.90
N SER A 343 -20.24 -11.57 -6.60
CA SER A 343 -18.87 -11.98 -6.27
C SER A 343 -17.84 -10.89 -6.55
N LYS A 344 -18.25 -9.85 -7.29
CA LYS A 344 -17.44 -8.67 -7.64
C LYS A 344 -17.64 -7.49 -6.70
N ILE A 345 -18.40 -7.68 -5.62
CA ILE A 345 -18.55 -6.68 -4.55
C ILE A 345 -17.36 -6.81 -3.61
N GLU A 346 -16.74 -5.69 -3.30
CA GLU A 346 -15.74 -5.57 -2.24
C GLU A 346 -16.16 -4.49 -1.24
N ILE A 347 -15.77 -4.68 0.01
CA ILE A 347 -15.87 -3.65 1.05
C ILE A 347 -14.48 -3.15 1.35
N ALA A 348 -14.30 -1.85 1.23
CA ALA A 348 -13.11 -1.17 1.71
C ALA A 348 -13.41 -0.43 3.01
N ALA A 349 -12.51 -0.55 3.97
CA ALA A 349 -12.49 0.21 5.22
C ALA A 349 -11.28 1.14 5.19
N VAL A 350 -11.47 2.40 5.53
CA VAL A 350 -10.42 3.43 5.53
C VAL A 350 -10.28 3.99 6.94
N LEU A 351 -9.10 3.90 7.50
CA LEU A 351 -8.77 4.44 8.81
C LEU A 351 -8.25 5.86 8.66
N PHE A 352 -8.96 6.80 9.24
CA PHE A 352 -8.58 8.21 9.30
C PHE A 352 -7.89 8.51 10.62
N ASN A 353 -6.74 9.19 10.57
CA ASN A 353 -6.23 9.94 11.71
C ASN A 353 -6.96 11.28 11.71
N THR A 354 -7.97 11.40 12.55
CA THR A 354 -8.91 12.53 12.54
C THR A 354 -8.29 13.82 13.04
N LYS A 355 -7.28 13.73 13.91
CA LYS A 355 -6.51 14.88 14.41
C LYS A 355 -5.58 15.44 13.34
N ALA A 356 -4.87 14.55 12.64
CA ALA A 356 -3.94 14.95 11.58
C ALA A 356 -4.66 15.25 10.24
N GLY A 357 -5.94 14.89 10.10
CA GLY A 357 -6.71 15.04 8.86
C GLY A 357 -6.16 14.18 7.71
N LYS A 358 -5.63 12.98 7.99
CA LYS A 358 -4.95 12.11 7.03
C LYS A 358 -5.53 10.70 7.05
N ILE A 359 -5.36 10.00 5.92
CA ILE A 359 -5.60 8.57 5.85
C ILE A 359 -4.41 7.85 6.46
N GLU A 360 -4.66 7.08 7.51
CA GLU A 360 -3.65 6.30 8.22
C GLU A 360 -3.38 4.97 7.51
N ASN A 361 -4.42 4.23 7.22
CA ASN A 361 -4.35 2.92 6.57
C ASN A 361 -5.68 2.60 5.87
N ALA A 362 -5.71 1.56 5.06
CA ALA A 362 -6.91 1.03 4.47
C ALA A 362 -6.90 -0.51 4.46
N ALA A 363 -8.06 -1.14 4.32
CA ALA A 363 -8.19 -2.57 4.10
C ALA A 363 -9.37 -2.85 3.18
N ARG A 364 -9.35 -3.97 2.46
CA ARG A 364 -10.47 -4.42 1.65
C ARG A 364 -10.68 -5.91 1.77
N CYS A 365 -11.91 -6.35 1.53
CA CYS A 365 -12.24 -7.76 1.42
C CYS A 365 -13.38 -7.98 0.44
N SER A 366 -13.46 -9.18 -0.13
CA SER A 366 -14.65 -9.65 -0.83
C SER A 366 -15.74 -10.03 0.18
N VAL A 367 -16.99 -9.95 -0.24
CA VAL A 367 -18.13 -10.29 0.61
C VAL A 367 -18.38 -11.81 0.57
N ARG A 368 -18.36 -12.46 1.73
CA ARG A 368 -18.62 -13.89 1.87
C ARG A 368 -20.13 -14.18 1.90
N ASN A 369 -20.51 -15.37 1.49
CA ASN A 369 -21.86 -15.85 1.71
C ASN A 369 -22.11 -16.12 3.20
N HIS A 370 -23.34 -15.92 3.65
CA HIS A 370 -23.74 -16.21 5.03
C HIS A 370 -23.41 -17.65 5.43
N GLY A 371 -22.90 -17.82 6.65
CA GLY A 371 -22.57 -19.12 7.22
C GLY A 371 -21.35 -19.81 6.62
N THR A 372 -20.62 -19.18 5.70
CA THR A 372 -19.34 -19.73 5.21
C THR A 372 -18.22 -19.36 6.16
N THR A 373 -17.57 -20.37 6.75
CA THR A 373 -16.33 -20.16 7.48
C THR A 373 -15.20 -19.93 6.48
N GLY A 374 -14.80 -18.67 6.29
CA GLY A 374 -13.60 -18.36 5.51
C GLY A 374 -12.36 -18.81 6.30
N ILE A 375 -11.56 -19.70 5.72
CA ILE A 375 -10.16 -19.83 6.16
C ILE A 375 -9.47 -18.56 5.70
N ARG A 376 -9.23 -17.62 6.61
CA ARG A 376 -8.30 -16.52 6.32
C ARG A 376 -6.91 -17.14 6.22
N PRO A 377 -6.13 -16.84 5.17
CA PRO A 377 -4.70 -16.93 5.34
C PRO A 377 -4.39 -15.96 6.49
N ASN A 378 -4.05 -16.50 7.66
CA ASN A 378 -3.35 -15.67 8.64
C ASN A 378 -2.27 -14.95 7.86
N LEU A 379 -2.17 -13.62 8.01
CA LEU A 379 -1.02 -12.88 7.55
C LEU A 379 0.17 -13.71 8.03
N VAL A 380 0.78 -14.41 7.10
CA VAL A 380 1.87 -15.33 7.42
C VAL A 380 2.92 -14.40 7.99
N GLN A 381 3.08 -14.43 9.32
CA GLN A 381 4.39 -14.07 9.86
C GLN A 381 5.36 -14.74 8.91
N GLU A 382 6.29 -13.98 8.30
CA GLU A 382 7.31 -14.60 7.46
C GLU A 382 7.81 -15.81 8.22
N GLN A 383 7.25 -16.98 7.88
CA GLN A 383 7.76 -18.22 8.43
C GLN A 383 9.18 -18.21 7.92
N LYS A 384 10.13 -18.08 8.81
CA LYS A 384 11.54 -18.32 8.51
C LYS A 384 11.53 -19.52 7.58
N LYS A 385 11.86 -19.31 6.31
CA LYS A 385 11.90 -20.40 5.33
C LYS A 385 12.66 -21.51 6.02
N PRO A 386 12.13 -22.73 6.09
CA PRO A 386 12.77 -23.78 6.85
C PRO A 386 14.21 -23.92 6.35
N GLU A 387 15.17 -23.54 7.17
CA GLU A 387 16.58 -23.70 6.85
C GLU A 387 16.88 -25.19 6.81
N GLY A 388 17.43 -25.67 5.70
CA GLY A 388 17.79 -27.05 5.53
C GLY A 388 17.44 -27.63 4.17
N ILE A 389 17.76 -28.89 3.98
CA ILE A 389 17.48 -29.67 2.80
C ILE A 389 16.35 -30.63 3.14
N TYR A 390 15.29 -30.62 2.32
CA TYR A 390 14.13 -31.52 2.46
C TYR A 390 13.90 -32.30 1.17
N ASP A 391 13.49 -33.56 1.29
CA ASP A 391 13.06 -34.34 0.14
C ASP A 391 11.69 -33.85 -0.39
N MET A 392 11.23 -34.40 -1.51
CA MET A 392 9.96 -34.02 -2.14
C MET A 392 8.74 -34.43 -1.30
N GLN A 393 8.90 -35.24 -0.24
CA GLN A 393 7.88 -35.60 0.74
C GLN A 393 7.91 -34.71 1.98
N GLY A 394 8.81 -33.69 2.01
CA GLY A 394 8.91 -32.74 3.12
C GLY A 394 9.73 -33.25 4.32
N ARG A 395 10.44 -34.38 4.22
CA ARG A 395 11.27 -34.92 5.29
C ARG A 395 12.64 -34.27 5.24
N LYS A 396 13.15 -33.83 6.41
CA LYS A 396 14.48 -33.21 6.50
C LYS A 396 15.58 -34.22 6.21
N VAL A 397 16.47 -33.88 5.29
CA VAL A 397 17.63 -34.70 4.93
C VAL A 397 18.79 -34.34 5.86
N ASN A 398 19.20 -35.29 6.70
CA ASN A 398 20.36 -35.16 7.58
C ASN A 398 21.58 -35.75 6.90
N GLY A 399 22.61 -34.93 6.71
CA GLY A 399 23.87 -35.33 6.06
C GLY A 399 23.95 -34.91 4.57
N LYS A 400 24.91 -35.47 3.83
CA LYS A 400 25.12 -35.10 2.42
C LYS A 400 24.03 -35.73 1.54
N PRO A 401 23.22 -34.93 0.83
CA PRO A 401 22.16 -35.47 -0.02
C PRO A 401 22.73 -36.22 -1.21
N THR A 402 22.06 -37.28 -1.62
CA THR A 402 22.35 -37.99 -2.89
C THR A 402 21.85 -37.16 -4.07
N PRO A 403 22.35 -37.42 -5.32
CA PRO A 403 21.82 -36.75 -6.50
C PRO A 403 20.30 -36.91 -6.62
N GLY A 404 19.60 -35.79 -6.77
CA GLY A 404 18.13 -35.79 -6.78
C GLY A 404 17.52 -34.37 -6.70
N ILE A 405 16.18 -34.31 -6.59
CA ILE A 405 15.43 -33.06 -6.44
C ILE A 405 15.07 -32.87 -4.96
N TYR A 406 15.41 -31.71 -4.43
CA TYR A 406 15.24 -31.35 -3.04
C TYR A 406 14.63 -29.94 -2.91
N ILE A 407 14.12 -29.63 -1.75
CA ILE A 407 13.77 -28.26 -1.35
C ILE A 407 14.90 -27.77 -0.44
N VAL A 408 15.69 -26.82 -0.92
CA VAL A 408 16.80 -26.22 -0.19
C VAL A 408 16.42 -24.78 0.18
N ASN A 409 16.30 -24.48 1.46
CA ASN A 409 15.90 -23.16 1.98
C ASN A 409 14.62 -22.63 1.29
N GLY A 410 13.64 -23.52 1.13
CA GLY A 410 12.35 -23.22 0.50
C GLY A 410 12.34 -23.10 -1.03
N LYS A 411 13.45 -23.41 -1.73
CA LYS A 411 13.54 -23.44 -3.20
C LYS A 411 13.78 -24.86 -3.73
N LYS A 412 13.04 -25.24 -4.78
CA LYS A 412 13.27 -26.50 -5.49
C LYS A 412 14.65 -26.46 -6.18
N THR A 413 15.54 -27.40 -5.81
CA THR A 413 16.94 -27.45 -6.24
C THR A 413 17.28 -28.84 -6.72
N VAL A 414 17.99 -28.96 -7.83
CA VAL A 414 18.56 -30.23 -8.30
C VAL A 414 19.99 -30.35 -7.77
N ILE A 415 20.24 -31.38 -6.96
CA ILE A 415 21.59 -31.70 -6.46
C ILE A 415 22.12 -32.80 -7.39
N ARG A 416 23.29 -32.58 -7.97
CA ARG A 416 23.96 -33.47 -8.90
C ARG A 416 25.10 -34.24 -8.23
#